data_1ad2add135528c56b84c335a4a0bd754
#
_entry.id   1ad2add135528c56b84c335a4a0bd754
#
_cell.length_a   1.000
_cell.length_b   1.000
_cell.length_c   1.000
_cell.angle_alpha   90.00
_cell.angle_beta   90.00
_cell.angle_gamma   90.00
#
_symmetry.space_group_name_H-M   'P 1'
#
loop_
_entity.id
_entity.type
_entity.pdbx_description
1 polymer ?
#
loop_
_entity_poly.entity_id
_entity_poly.type
_entity_poly.pdbx_seq_one_letter_code
_entity_poly.pdbx_strand_id
1 'polypeptide(L)'
;MRQVQGLPELLVSIGGQRLAAADTARIVRIQVHSALGQPAQCQLSWAADQTLGVNPDTGDPLRIEIGGHREPLFVGEVTVVEYSYRADTGRQLRVRAYDALHRLRKRASTRLLDGTDLRGLAEALAAGSGLAVDAPADPLGPVYQVARSDLDLLVEVAGRHGRYPVVHAGTLRLVPVAGEGEPSTVRYGSTLHAAEVEVSAEPSFRSAEATWWDPVSTEAAVGRAADSRAGADVRADPGPSRLGGGGALLQQDELREGTGSEPTALATAALDVRRQGEVTAVLVVEGDPVLQAGRRVRVEGLRTALEGTYPITEATHEITVTGYETTLSSRPPSPPRPRARDQVTLGVVSDVDDPDDRGRVRVRLPAYPDLVSGWAPVLLPAAGADKGVVALPETGDHVLVLLPGRDPAHAIVLGGLYGPDSPPPPDTDRPANSAQTAPPVAGGPPRRGETTLVRTRDGQRVVLDGTNHILSLTDGHGSSVELGPQLLRITAATDLLIEAPGRAMRVRARTVDFEEAT
;
A
#
# COMPACT_ATOMS: atom_id res chain seq x y z
N MET A 1 -15.73 48.44 9.77
CA MET A 1 -14.59 48.85 10.63
C MET A 1 -14.04 47.56 11.25
N ARG A 2 -12.88 47.05 10.81
CA ARG A 2 -12.22 45.97 11.52
C ARG A 2 -11.87 46.45 12.90
N GLN A 3 -12.41 45.81 13.95
CA GLN A 3 -11.89 46.02 15.31
C GLN A 3 -10.43 45.54 15.27
N VAL A 4 -9.51 46.43 15.63
CA VAL A 4 -8.10 46.06 15.82
C VAL A 4 -8.08 45.18 17.07
N GLN A 5 -8.05 43.85 16.84
CA GLN A 5 -7.81 42.91 17.93
C GLN A 5 -6.38 43.11 18.42
N GLY A 6 -6.22 43.14 19.73
CA GLY A 6 -4.90 43.18 20.37
C GLY A 6 -4.14 41.93 19.92
N LEU A 7 -2.85 42.08 19.59
CA LEU A 7 -1.99 40.92 19.34
C LEU A 7 -2.03 40.00 20.55
N PRO A 8 -2.25 38.69 20.36
CA PRO A 8 -2.21 37.74 21.46
C PRO A 8 -0.82 37.73 22.11
N GLU A 9 -0.75 37.42 23.40
CA GLU A 9 0.54 37.16 24.05
C GLU A 9 1.18 35.93 23.36
N LEU A 10 2.31 36.15 22.70
CA LEU A 10 3.01 35.13 21.95
C LEU A 10 4.24 34.66 22.70
N LEU A 11 4.34 33.34 22.95
CA LEU A 11 5.45 32.69 23.60
C LEU A 11 6.13 31.76 22.63
N VAL A 12 7.36 32.12 22.21
CA VAL A 12 8.15 31.32 21.25
C VAL A 12 9.40 30.79 21.93
N SER A 13 9.68 29.50 21.78
CA SER A 13 10.92 28.86 22.26
C SER A 13 11.61 28.15 21.12
N ILE A 14 12.93 28.37 20.97
CA ILE A 14 13.78 27.75 19.94
C ILE A 14 15.03 27.20 20.63
N GLY A 15 15.47 25.98 20.30
CA GLY A 15 16.62 25.34 20.93
C GLY A 15 16.46 25.13 22.44
N GLY A 16 15.21 25.04 22.92
CA GLY A 16 14.90 24.95 24.36
C GLY A 16 14.95 26.29 25.10
N GLN A 17 15.28 27.39 24.41
CA GLN A 17 15.34 28.75 25.02
C GLN A 17 14.12 29.56 24.59
N ARG A 18 13.49 30.23 25.57
CA ARG A 18 12.41 31.16 25.28
C ARG A 18 12.99 32.46 24.70
N LEU A 19 12.40 32.93 23.61
CA LEU A 19 12.78 34.22 23.01
C LEU A 19 12.48 35.34 23.97
N ALA A 20 13.39 36.32 24.01
CA ALA A 20 13.14 37.59 24.73
C ALA A 20 11.97 38.34 24.07
N ALA A 21 11.23 39.12 24.85
CA ALA A 21 10.10 39.89 24.33
C ALA A 21 10.48 40.78 23.14
N ALA A 22 11.69 41.35 23.15
CA ALA A 22 12.22 42.16 22.05
C ALA A 22 12.40 41.36 20.76
N ASP A 23 12.87 40.13 20.83
CA ASP A 23 13.05 39.24 19.65
C ASP A 23 11.72 38.70 19.14
N THR A 24 10.78 38.39 20.06
CA THR A 24 9.41 38.01 19.72
C THR A 24 8.67 39.13 18.98
N ALA A 25 8.84 40.38 19.43
CA ALA A 25 8.23 41.57 18.81
C ALA A 25 8.77 41.86 17.39
N ARG A 26 9.92 41.31 17.02
CA ARG A 26 10.51 41.42 15.67
C ARG A 26 10.00 40.37 14.68
N ILE A 27 9.22 39.41 15.13
CA ILE A 27 8.60 38.43 14.26
C ILE A 27 7.61 39.17 13.36
N VAL A 28 7.84 39.11 12.04
CA VAL A 28 6.98 39.74 11.03
C VAL A 28 5.78 38.86 10.72
N ARG A 29 6.01 37.55 10.70
CA ARG A 29 4.98 36.56 10.35
C ARG A 29 5.28 35.22 11.00
N ILE A 30 4.24 34.62 11.58
CA ILE A 30 4.18 33.22 11.91
C ILE A 30 3.06 32.60 11.07
N GLN A 31 3.36 31.51 10.41
CA GLN A 31 2.37 30.71 9.71
C GLN A 31 2.48 29.26 10.19
N VAL A 32 1.39 28.70 10.69
CA VAL A 32 1.28 27.28 11.04
C VAL A 32 0.22 26.66 10.18
N HIS A 33 0.60 25.66 9.42
CA HIS A 33 -0.28 24.92 8.54
C HIS A 33 -0.37 23.46 8.98
N SER A 34 -1.58 22.95 9.17
CA SER A 34 -1.87 21.56 9.48
C SER A 34 -2.92 21.01 8.53
N ALA A 35 -2.74 19.75 8.05
CA ALA A 35 -3.69 19.06 7.21
C ALA A 35 -3.73 17.57 7.55
N LEU A 36 -4.86 16.92 7.30
CA LEU A 36 -5.02 15.48 7.49
C LEU A 36 -4.00 14.69 6.66
N GLY A 37 -3.31 13.74 7.29
CA GLY A 37 -2.34 12.87 6.62
C GLY A 37 -0.98 13.52 6.33
N GLN A 38 -0.73 14.73 6.84
CA GLN A 38 0.51 15.47 6.59
C GLN A 38 1.13 15.98 7.89
N PRO A 39 2.47 16.08 7.96
CA PRO A 39 3.14 16.76 9.06
C PRO A 39 2.75 18.23 9.10
N ALA A 40 2.39 18.75 10.28
CA ALA A 40 2.16 20.18 10.45
C ALA A 40 3.46 20.96 10.23
N GLN A 41 3.35 22.07 9.51
CA GLN A 41 4.47 22.95 9.19
C GLN A 41 4.32 24.30 9.88
N CYS A 42 5.41 24.78 10.45
CA CYS A 42 5.51 26.14 10.98
C CYS A 42 6.57 26.93 10.20
N GLN A 43 6.26 28.18 9.87
CA GLN A 43 7.20 29.13 9.31
C GLN A 43 7.21 30.41 10.13
N LEU A 44 8.40 30.79 10.60
CA LEU A 44 8.64 32.08 11.25
C LEU A 44 9.50 32.95 10.33
N SER A 45 9.21 34.25 10.31
CA SER A 45 9.97 35.22 9.54
C SER A 45 10.29 36.44 10.38
N TRP A 46 11.56 36.85 10.38
CA TRP A 46 12.05 38.08 11.01
C TRP A 46 12.63 39.02 9.97
N ALA A 47 12.45 40.32 10.20
CA ALA A 47 13.28 41.32 9.57
C ALA A 47 14.64 41.33 10.29
N ALA A 48 15.69 40.88 9.61
CA ALA A 48 17.00 40.63 10.23
C ALA A 48 18.00 41.73 9.90
N ASP A 49 17.71 42.95 10.28
CA ASP A 49 18.66 44.08 10.30
C ASP A 49 19.58 44.08 11.53
N GLN A 50 19.23 43.29 12.56
CA GLN A 50 19.96 43.18 13.81
C GLN A 50 20.14 41.71 14.24
N THR A 51 21.12 41.48 15.13
CA THR A 51 21.39 40.16 15.71
C THR A 51 20.24 39.74 16.62
N LEU A 52 19.64 38.57 16.41
CA LEU A 52 18.71 37.96 17.34
C LEU A 52 19.46 37.42 18.55
N GLY A 53 18.82 37.40 19.72
CA GLY A 53 19.36 36.82 20.95
C GLY A 53 19.51 35.29 20.91
N VAL A 54 18.95 34.65 19.88
CA VAL A 54 19.09 33.20 19.59
C VAL A 54 19.57 33.01 18.16
N ASN A 55 20.34 31.96 17.96
CA ASN A 55 20.80 31.56 16.63
C ASN A 55 20.15 30.21 16.28
N PRO A 56 19.02 30.20 15.55
CA PRO A 56 18.34 28.96 15.21
C PRO A 56 19.22 28.04 14.35
N ASP A 57 19.24 26.75 14.68
CA ASP A 57 19.91 25.73 13.87
C ASP A 57 18.93 24.59 13.52
N THR A 58 19.30 23.80 12.51
CA THR A 58 18.53 22.64 12.11
C THR A 58 18.57 21.56 13.21
N GLY A 59 17.41 21.01 13.54
CA GLY A 59 17.24 20.07 14.66
C GLY A 59 16.82 20.74 15.97
N ASP A 60 16.87 22.06 16.07
CA ASP A 60 16.40 22.76 17.26
C ASP A 60 14.90 22.52 17.50
N PRO A 61 14.48 22.20 18.73
CA PRO A 61 13.06 22.16 19.08
C PRO A 61 12.46 23.56 18.96
N LEU A 62 11.29 23.63 18.31
CA LEU A 62 10.48 24.84 18.17
C LEU A 62 9.13 24.63 18.85
N ARG A 63 8.76 25.57 19.73
CA ARG A 63 7.46 25.58 20.39
C ARG A 63 6.85 26.98 20.33
N ILE A 64 5.57 27.04 19.94
CA ILE A 64 4.80 28.30 19.88
C ILE A 64 3.55 28.13 20.71
N GLU A 65 3.34 29.02 21.65
CA GLU A 65 2.19 29.07 22.55
C GLU A 65 1.51 30.43 22.46
N ILE A 66 0.20 30.42 22.61
CA ILE A 66 -0.64 31.60 22.67
C ILE A 66 -1.10 31.79 24.14
N GLY A 67 -0.86 32.96 24.72
CA GLY A 67 -1.26 33.27 26.08
C GLY A 67 -2.75 33.03 26.31
N GLY A 68 -3.07 32.45 27.45
CA GLY A 68 -4.45 32.09 27.80
C GLY A 68 -4.94 30.73 27.25
N HIS A 69 -4.21 30.07 26.34
CA HIS A 69 -4.54 28.74 25.81
C HIS A 69 -3.65 27.68 26.46
N ARG A 70 -4.24 26.48 26.70
CA ARG A 70 -3.51 25.34 27.30
C ARG A 70 -2.71 24.55 26.24
N GLU A 71 -3.27 24.44 25.04
CA GLU A 71 -2.64 23.71 23.95
C GLU A 71 -1.69 24.66 23.20
N PRO A 72 -0.47 24.20 22.87
CA PRO A 72 0.44 25.00 22.05
C PRO A 72 -0.10 25.07 20.62
N LEU A 73 0.14 26.22 19.97
CA LEU A 73 -0.18 26.38 18.55
C LEU A 73 0.68 25.45 17.69
N PHE A 74 1.95 25.25 18.06
CA PHE A 74 2.88 24.38 17.33
C PHE A 74 3.94 23.79 18.25
N VAL A 75 4.27 22.52 18.03
CA VAL A 75 5.42 21.83 18.62
C VAL A 75 6.10 21.01 17.53
N GLY A 76 7.40 21.23 17.33
CA GLY A 76 8.14 20.53 16.30
C GLY A 76 9.64 20.81 16.36
N GLU A 77 10.33 20.58 15.25
CA GLU A 77 11.77 20.83 15.13
C GLU A 77 12.10 21.61 13.85
N VAL A 78 13.08 22.47 13.95
CA VAL A 78 13.58 23.29 12.84
C VAL A 78 14.21 22.37 11.78
N THR A 79 13.75 22.48 10.55
CA THR A 79 14.27 21.69 9.42
C THR A 79 14.99 22.54 8.39
N VAL A 80 14.70 23.84 8.35
CA VAL A 80 15.36 24.79 7.43
C VAL A 80 15.56 26.12 8.13
N VAL A 81 16.77 26.66 8.01
CA VAL A 81 17.09 28.03 8.36
C VAL A 81 17.54 28.72 7.07
N GLU A 82 16.81 29.76 6.66
CA GLU A 82 17.03 30.49 5.42
C GLU A 82 17.42 31.94 5.73
N TYR A 83 18.58 32.33 5.23
CA TYR A 83 19.07 33.72 5.29
C TYR A 83 18.91 34.35 3.90
N SER A 84 18.07 35.37 3.79
CA SER A 84 17.84 36.09 2.53
C SER A 84 18.48 37.49 2.62
N TYR A 85 19.26 37.85 1.60
CA TYR A 85 19.91 39.15 1.47
C TYR A 85 19.43 39.77 0.16
N ARG A 86 18.62 40.82 0.27
CA ARG A 86 18.07 41.54 -0.89
C ARG A 86 18.37 43.03 -0.77
N ALA A 87 18.71 43.68 -1.90
CA ALA A 87 19.02 45.11 -1.91
C ALA A 87 17.80 46.00 -1.59
N ASP A 88 16.60 45.50 -1.95
CA ASP A 88 15.33 46.21 -1.79
C ASP A 88 14.66 46.00 -0.42
N THR A 89 14.75 44.77 0.15
CA THR A 89 14.08 44.40 1.39
C THR A 89 15.02 44.11 2.57
N GLY A 90 16.35 44.29 2.34
CA GLY A 90 17.36 44.06 3.37
C GLY A 90 17.59 42.57 3.69
N ARG A 91 17.99 42.32 4.94
CA ARG A 91 18.24 40.97 5.44
C ARG A 91 16.94 40.40 6.04
N GLN A 92 16.67 39.13 5.77
CA GLN A 92 15.54 38.40 6.37
C GLN A 92 16.04 37.05 6.86
N LEU A 93 15.59 36.65 8.05
CA LEU A 93 15.74 35.30 8.57
C LEU A 93 14.38 34.60 8.50
N ARG A 94 14.37 33.42 7.92
CA ARG A 94 13.18 32.56 7.87
C ARG A 94 13.52 31.18 8.41
N VAL A 95 12.70 30.69 9.34
CA VAL A 95 12.82 29.36 9.95
C VAL A 95 11.60 28.55 9.55
N ARG A 96 11.82 27.35 9.04
CA ARG A 96 10.76 26.36 8.80
C ARG A 96 10.97 25.16 9.71
N ALA A 97 9.89 24.71 10.32
CA ALA A 97 9.85 23.58 11.23
C ALA A 97 8.69 22.65 10.88
N TYR A 98 8.82 21.40 11.23
CA TYR A 98 7.75 20.40 11.12
C TYR A 98 7.51 19.75 12.48
N ASP A 99 6.29 19.27 12.71
CA ASP A 99 5.98 18.41 13.86
C ASP A 99 6.69 17.04 13.74
N ALA A 100 6.63 16.23 14.80
CA ALA A 100 7.36 14.96 14.82
C ALA A 100 6.89 13.92 13.79
N LEU A 101 5.72 14.11 13.15
CA LEU A 101 5.25 13.23 12.09
C LEU A 101 6.18 13.24 10.87
N HIS A 102 6.93 14.35 10.63
CA HIS A 102 7.88 14.42 9.53
C HIS A 102 9.03 13.39 9.65
N ARG A 103 9.34 12.91 10.87
CA ARG A 103 10.37 11.91 11.12
C ARG A 103 10.03 10.59 10.43
N LEU A 104 8.73 10.23 10.38
CA LEU A 104 8.24 9.05 9.69
C LEU A 104 8.44 9.14 8.17
N ARG A 105 8.43 10.36 7.60
CA ARG A 105 8.69 10.59 6.17
C ARG A 105 10.13 10.32 5.76
N LYS A 106 11.08 10.45 6.71
CA LYS A 106 12.51 10.25 6.46
C LYS A 106 12.97 8.80 6.61
N ARG A 107 12.15 7.95 7.19
CA ARG A 107 12.46 6.53 7.39
C ARG A 107 11.77 5.72 6.31
N ALA A 108 12.56 5.04 5.50
CA ALA A 108 12.08 4.09 4.50
C ALA A 108 12.72 2.73 4.79
N SER A 109 11.92 1.67 4.76
CA SER A 109 12.39 0.32 5.02
C SER A 109 11.68 -0.69 4.12
N THR A 110 12.23 -1.89 4.07
CA THR A 110 11.60 -3.06 3.45
C THR A 110 11.46 -4.11 4.53
N ARG A 111 10.23 -4.40 4.96
CA ARG A 111 9.92 -5.32 6.07
C ARG A 111 8.49 -5.82 5.99
N LEU A 112 8.23 -6.93 6.66
CA LEU A 112 6.89 -7.43 6.95
C LEU A 112 6.49 -7.00 8.36
N LEU A 113 5.28 -6.50 8.51
CA LEU A 113 4.60 -6.21 9.77
C LEU A 113 3.38 -7.14 9.82
N ASP A 114 3.49 -8.22 10.59
CA ASP A 114 2.49 -9.28 10.67
C ASP A 114 1.91 -9.39 12.08
N GLY A 115 0.68 -9.93 12.18
CA GLY A 115 0.00 -10.15 13.45
C GLY A 115 -0.35 -8.87 14.21
N THR A 116 -0.52 -7.74 13.50
CA THR A 116 -0.82 -6.43 14.11
C THR A 116 -2.20 -5.92 13.69
N ASP A 117 -2.75 -5.01 14.49
CA ASP A 117 -3.91 -4.18 14.15
C ASP A 117 -3.44 -2.76 13.75
N LEU A 118 -4.39 -1.89 13.40
CA LEU A 118 -4.07 -0.53 12.98
C LEU A 118 -3.34 0.28 14.07
N ARG A 119 -3.66 0.03 15.35
CA ARG A 119 -2.95 0.66 16.48
C ARG A 119 -1.51 0.15 16.57
N GLY A 120 -1.31 -1.15 16.59
CA GLY A 120 0.02 -1.76 16.64
C GLY A 120 0.90 -1.38 15.44
N LEU A 121 0.29 -1.26 14.24
CA LEU A 121 0.97 -0.72 13.07
C LEU A 121 1.44 0.73 13.32
N ALA A 122 0.54 1.61 13.79
CA ALA A 122 0.88 3.00 14.07
C ALA A 122 1.97 3.12 15.15
N GLU A 123 1.93 2.29 16.21
CA GLU A 123 2.95 2.22 17.26
C GLU A 123 4.30 1.76 16.70
N ALA A 124 4.32 0.71 15.88
CA ALA A 124 5.55 0.20 15.24
C ALA A 124 6.19 1.24 14.31
N LEU A 125 5.38 1.98 13.54
CA LEU A 125 5.85 3.04 12.65
C LEU A 125 6.27 4.30 13.42
N ALA A 126 5.59 4.64 14.51
CA ALA A 126 5.93 5.78 15.37
C ALA A 126 7.10 5.49 16.33
N ALA A 127 7.53 4.25 16.48
CA ALA A 127 8.62 3.87 17.38
C ALA A 127 9.87 4.73 17.17
N GLY A 128 10.44 5.30 18.24
CA GLY A 128 11.60 6.19 18.18
C GLY A 128 11.36 7.58 17.61
N SER A 129 10.11 7.95 17.29
CA SER A 129 9.77 9.32 16.88
C SER A 129 9.49 10.27 18.05
N GLY A 130 9.29 9.72 19.26
CA GLY A 130 8.90 10.48 20.45
C GLY A 130 7.40 10.81 20.51
N LEU A 131 6.58 10.21 19.64
CA LEU A 131 5.13 10.37 19.63
C LEU A 131 4.47 9.27 20.47
N ALA A 132 3.51 9.63 21.30
CA ALA A 132 2.49 8.71 21.79
C ALA A 132 1.51 8.38 20.65
N VAL A 133 0.79 7.26 20.74
CA VAL A 133 -0.17 6.84 19.71
C VAL A 133 -1.56 6.67 20.30
N ASP A 134 -2.55 7.27 19.63
CA ASP A 134 -3.97 7.12 19.90
C ASP A 134 -4.67 6.71 18.60
N ALA A 135 -4.95 5.42 18.46
CA ALA A 135 -5.50 4.83 17.24
C ALA A 135 -6.49 3.71 17.57
N PRO A 136 -7.48 3.44 16.69
CA PRO A 136 -8.34 2.28 16.83
C PRO A 136 -7.57 0.98 16.58
N ALA A 137 -8.04 -0.12 17.20
CA ALA A 137 -7.49 -1.46 17.04
C ALA A 137 -8.22 -2.21 15.92
N ASP A 138 -8.33 -1.60 14.74
CA ASP A 138 -8.96 -2.23 13.57
C ASP A 138 -8.07 -3.38 13.07
N PRO A 139 -8.59 -4.59 12.83
CA PRO A 139 -7.81 -5.73 12.36
C PRO A 139 -7.13 -5.44 11.02
N LEU A 140 -5.90 -5.91 10.88
CA LEU A 140 -5.13 -5.86 9.64
C LEU A 140 -4.63 -7.25 9.27
N GLY A 141 -4.57 -7.54 7.97
CA GLY A 141 -3.76 -8.63 7.44
C GLY A 141 -2.26 -8.29 7.47
N PRO A 142 -1.40 -9.18 6.95
CA PRO A 142 0.03 -8.92 6.81
C PRO A 142 0.28 -7.63 6.01
N VAL A 143 1.08 -6.71 6.56
CA VAL A 143 1.39 -5.42 5.93
C VAL A 143 2.84 -5.42 5.48
N TYR A 144 3.07 -5.33 4.17
CA TYR A 144 4.40 -5.24 3.59
C TYR A 144 4.78 -3.79 3.30
N GLN A 145 5.88 -3.36 3.91
CA GLN A 145 6.53 -2.10 3.58
C GLN A 145 7.64 -2.37 2.57
N VAL A 146 7.53 -1.82 1.37
CA VAL A 146 8.52 -2.02 0.31
C VAL A 146 9.04 -0.69 -0.18
N ALA A 147 10.28 -0.35 0.19
CA ALA A 147 11.02 0.84 -0.24
C ALA A 147 10.20 2.14 -0.20
N ARG A 148 9.34 2.29 0.79
CA ARG A 148 8.54 3.51 1.02
C ARG A 148 8.67 4.01 2.45
N SER A 149 8.33 5.27 2.67
CA SER A 149 8.45 5.86 4.00
C SER A 149 7.41 5.30 4.97
N ASP A 150 7.74 5.34 6.27
CA ASP A 150 6.81 4.96 7.33
C ASP A 150 5.53 5.80 7.27
N LEU A 151 5.63 7.10 6.94
CA LEU A 151 4.47 7.97 6.79
C LEU A 151 3.59 7.58 5.60
N ASP A 152 4.18 7.31 4.42
CA ASP A 152 3.39 6.93 3.24
C ASP A 152 2.64 5.61 3.49
N LEU A 153 3.28 4.66 4.19
CA LEU A 153 2.63 3.41 4.59
C LEU A 153 1.47 3.68 5.57
N LEU A 154 1.71 4.49 6.61
CA LEU A 154 0.67 4.81 7.60
C LEU A 154 -0.53 5.50 6.95
N VAL A 155 -0.29 6.50 6.09
CA VAL A 155 -1.36 7.23 5.39
C VAL A 155 -2.16 6.31 4.48
N GLU A 156 -1.50 5.39 3.76
CA GLU A 156 -2.18 4.46 2.88
C GLU A 156 -3.04 3.46 3.67
N VAL A 157 -2.45 2.78 4.67
CA VAL A 157 -3.18 1.76 5.43
C VAL A 157 -4.30 2.39 6.25
N ALA A 158 -4.03 3.47 6.97
CA ALA A 158 -5.06 4.18 7.74
C ALA A 158 -6.18 4.74 6.83
N GLY A 159 -5.82 5.26 5.64
CA GLY A 159 -6.78 5.79 4.67
C GLY A 159 -7.79 4.74 4.18
N ARG A 160 -7.40 3.47 4.08
CA ARG A 160 -8.32 2.36 3.75
C ARG A 160 -9.39 2.14 4.82
N HIS A 161 -9.07 2.50 6.06
CA HIS A 161 -9.97 2.46 7.22
C HIS A 161 -10.66 3.82 7.47
N GLY A 162 -10.55 4.78 6.53
CA GLY A 162 -11.13 6.12 6.66
C GLY A 162 -10.48 6.95 7.76
N ARG A 163 -9.22 6.66 8.09
CA ARG A 163 -8.46 7.33 9.13
C ARG A 163 -7.29 8.12 8.57
N TYR A 164 -6.96 9.21 9.22
CA TYR A 164 -5.91 10.13 8.79
C TYR A 164 -4.99 10.47 9.95
N PRO A 165 -3.66 10.32 9.82
CA PRO A 165 -2.73 10.69 10.86
C PRO A 165 -2.65 12.21 11.03
N VAL A 166 -2.69 12.65 12.29
CA VAL A 166 -2.43 14.02 12.72
C VAL A 166 -1.65 13.98 14.04
N VAL A 167 -0.93 15.05 14.38
CA VAL A 167 -0.24 15.16 15.67
C VAL A 167 -0.84 16.31 16.46
N HIS A 168 -1.42 16.00 17.62
CA HIS A 168 -1.90 16.97 18.58
C HIS A 168 -1.15 16.81 19.90
N ALA A 169 -0.54 17.86 20.40
CA ALA A 169 0.17 17.88 21.69
C ALA A 169 1.15 16.70 21.91
N GLY A 170 1.88 16.29 20.85
CA GLY A 170 2.86 15.19 20.93
C GLY A 170 2.25 13.79 20.81
N THR A 171 0.96 13.67 20.51
CA THR A 171 0.27 12.40 20.27
C THR A 171 -0.10 12.27 18.79
N LEU A 172 0.34 11.19 18.14
CA LEU A 172 -0.13 10.76 16.84
C LEU A 172 -1.54 10.17 16.98
N ARG A 173 -2.50 10.79 16.33
CA ARG A 173 -3.89 10.34 16.31
C ARG A 173 -4.29 9.91 14.91
N LEU A 174 -5.10 8.85 14.81
CA LEU A 174 -5.73 8.42 13.56
C LEU A 174 -7.20 8.84 13.58
N VAL A 175 -7.48 10.02 13.06
CA VAL A 175 -8.81 10.64 13.12
C VAL A 175 -9.64 10.35 11.86
N PRO A 176 -10.99 10.26 11.95
CA PRO A 176 -11.85 10.18 10.77
C PRO A 176 -11.88 11.50 10.02
N VAL A 177 -12.28 11.48 8.75
CA VAL A 177 -12.46 12.70 7.95
C VAL A 177 -13.53 13.63 8.53
N ALA A 178 -14.50 13.08 9.26
CA ALA A 178 -15.54 13.84 9.97
C ALA A 178 -15.00 14.69 11.15
N GLY A 179 -13.73 14.52 11.53
CA GLY A 179 -13.13 15.16 12.69
C GLY A 179 -13.65 14.60 14.02
N GLU A 180 -13.00 14.98 15.11
CA GLU A 180 -13.28 14.52 16.46
C GLU A 180 -13.37 15.68 17.46
N GLY A 181 -13.89 15.40 18.66
CA GLY A 181 -14.01 16.34 19.76
C GLY A 181 -15.24 17.27 19.66
N GLU A 182 -15.43 18.09 20.68
CA GLU A 182 -16.48 19.10 20.68
C GLU A 182 -16.15 20.21 19.69
N PRO A 183 -17.12 20.68 18.87
CA PRO A 183 -16.88 21.74 17.91
C PRO A 183 -16.70 23.10 18.58
N SER A 184 -15.68 23.84 18.17
CA SER A 184 -15.55 25.28 18.51
C SER A 184 -16.59 26.09 17.71
N THR A 185 -17.29 27.02 18.38
CA THR A 185 -18.34 27.81 17.71
C THR A 185 -17.78 29.12 17.18
N VAL A 186 -18.05 29.40 15.90
CA VAL A 186 -17.72 30.66 15.22
C VAL A 186 -18.98 31.29 14.63
N ARG A 187 -19.11 32.62 14.73
CA ARG A 187 -20.31 33.36 14.32
C ARG A 187 -19.98 34.42 13.29
N TYR A 188 -20.66 34.42 12.16
CA TYR A 188 -20.48 35.42 11.11
C TYR A 188 -20.75 36.85 11.62
N GLY A 189 -19.83 37.76 11.26
CA GLY A 189 -19.88 39.14 11.70
C GLY A 189 -19.31 39.37 13.12
N SER A 190 -18.84 38.30 13.79
CA SER A 190 -18.12 38.36 15.06
C SER A 190 -16.77 37.62 14.94
N THR A 191 -16.72 36.35 15.30
CA THR A 191 -15.50 35.51 15.23
C THR A 191 -15.27 34.85 13.87
N LEU A 192 -16.26 34.86 12.98
CA LEU A 192 -16.15 34.43 11.58
C LEU A 192 -16.14 35.65 10.67
N HIS A 193 -15.01 35.94 10.06
CA HIS A 193 -14.75 37.11 9.23
C HIS A 193 -15.20 36.91 7.78
N ALA A 194 -14.94 35.70 7.21
CA ALA A 194 -15.36 35.34 5.88
C ALA A 194 -15.72 33.84 5.81
N ALA A 195 -16.68 33.52 4.97
CA ALA A 195 -17.09 32.15 4.70
C ALA A 195 -17.41 31.97 3.22
N GLU A 196 -16.78 30.99 2.61
CA GLU A 196 -17.11 30.48 1.27
C GLU A 196 -17.63 29.07 1.47
N VAL A 197 -18.91 28.82 1.16
CA VAL A 197 -19.53 27.50 1.28
C VAL A 197 -19.97 27.05 -0.08
N GLU A 198 -19.45 25.91 -0.51
CA GLU A 198 -19.80 25.25 -1.76
C GLU A 198 -20.73 24.08 -1.47
N VAL A 199 -21.84 23.98 -2.23
CA VAL A 199 -22.78 22.87 -2.21
C VAL A 199 -22.74 22.20 -3.58
N SER A 200 -22.22 20.99 -3.67
CA SER A 200 -21.98 20.26 -4.91
C SER A 200 -22.69 18.90 -4.91
N ALA A 201 -23.44 18.61 -5.96
CA ALA A 201 -24.02 17.30 -6.20
C ALA A 201 -23.07 16.36 -6.98
N GLU A 202 -21.95 16.87 -7.50
CA GLU A 202 -20.99 16.10 -8.29
C GLU A 202 -20.40 14.89 -7.52
N PRO A 203 -19.92 15.03 -6.27
CA PRO A 203 -19.41 13.90 -5.52
C PRO A 203 -20.49 13.04 -4.86
N SER A 204 -21.78 13.33 -5.05
CA SER A 204 -22.86 12.76 -4.25
C SER A 204 -23.17 11.31 -4.62
N PHE A 205 -22.94 10.41 -3.68
CA PHE A 205 -23.35 9.00 -3.71
C PHE A 205 -24.03 8.65 -2.37
N ARG A 206 -25.00 7.73 -2.40
CA ARG A 206 -25.68 7.26 -1.17
C ARG A 206 -25.22 5.88 -0.73
N SER A 207 -24.47 5.18 -1.58
CA SER A 207 -23.86 3.90 -1.24
C SER A 207 -22.51 3.75 -1.94
N ALA A 208 -21.70 2.89 -1.39
CA ALA A 208 -20.44 2.45 -2.01
C ALA A 208 -20.34 0.93 -1.92
N GLU A 209 -19.69 0.35 -2.91
CA GLU A 209 -19.35 -1.08 -2.93
C GLU A 209 -17.86 -1.22 -3.23
N ALA A 210 -17.15 -1.99 -2.40
CA ALA A 210 -15.77 -2.38 -2.64
C ALA A 210 -15.73 -3.87 -2.93
N THR A 211 -15.04 -4.24 -4.00
CA THR A 211 -14.94 -5.63 -4.46
C THR A 211 -13.49 -5.95 -4.77
N TRP A 212 -13.01 -7.10 -4.31
CA TRP A 212 -11.76 -7.67 -4.74
C TRP A 212 -11.85 -9.20 -4.85
N TRP A 213 -10.89 -9.80 -5.52
CA TRP A 213 -10.73 -11.24 -5.59
C TRP A 213 -9.74 -11.71 -4.52
N ASP A 214 -10.18 -12.66 -3.68
CA ASP A 214 -9.28 -13.33 -2.75
C ASP A 214 -8.70 -14.59 -3.41
N PRO A 215 -7.41 -14.63 -3.70
CA PRO A 215 -6.78 -15.79 -4.36
C PRO A 215 -6.70 -17.02 -3.44
N VAL A 216 -6.82 -16.84 -2.13
CA VAL A 216 -6.75 -17.92 -1.15
C VAL A 216 -8.07 -18.68 -1.08
N SER A 217 -9.19 -17.96 -0.91
CA SER A 217 -10.54 -18.57 -0.91
C SER A 217 -11.06 -18.84 -2.32
N THR A 218 -10.46 -18.20 -3.36
CA THR A 218 -10.95 -18.19 -4.75
C THR A 218 -12.37 -17.65 -4.88
N GLU A 219 -12.69 -16.64 -4.06
CA GLU A 219 -14.00 -15.99 -4.01
C GLU A 219 -13.88 -14.47 -4.12
N ALA A 220 -14.95 -13.83 -4.57
CA ALA A 220 -15.04 -12.37 -4.53
C ALA A 220 -15.43 -11.93 -3.12
N ALA A 221 -14.60 -11.11 -2.51
CA ALA A 221 -14.94 -10.41 -1.27
C ALA A 221 -15.65 -9.09 -1.63
N VAL A 222 -16.84 -8.87 -1.07
CA VAL A 222 -17.66 -7.70 -1.34
C VAL A 222 -18.05 -7.02 -0.04
N GLY A 223 -17.69 -5.74 0.08
CA GLY A 223 -18.12 -4.88 1.17
C GLY A 223 -19.04 -3.77 0.68
N ARG A 224 -20.04 -3.41 1.49
CA ARG A 224 -21.02 -2.37 1.16
C ARG A 224 -21.16 -1.37 2.28
N ALA A 225 -21.31 -0.10 1.90
CA ALA A 225 -21.64 1.00 2.79
C ALA A 225 -22.82 1.78 2.21
N ALA A 226 -23.84 2.05 3.03
CA ALA A 226 -25.01 2.82 2.64
C ALA A 226 -25.15 4.11 3.46
N ASP A 227 -24.58 4.14 4.66
CA ASP A 227 -24.65 5.26 5.58
C ASP A 227 -23.26 5.84 5.83
N SER A 228 -23.10 7.14 5.56
CA SER A 228 -21.91 7.89 5.91
C SER A 228 -22.23 8.89 7.02
N ARG A 229 -21.35 8.99 8.00
CA ARG A 229 -21.39 10.03 9.05
C ARG A 229 -20.42 11.18 8.76
N ALA A 230 -19.72 11.12 7.64
CA ALA A 230 -18.82 12.17 7.21
C ALA A 230 -19.58 13.32 6.54
N GLY A 231 -18.88 14.42 6.35
CA GLY A 231 -19.42 15.64 5.75
C GLY A 231 -19.86 16.65 6.79
N ALA A 232 -20.30 17.82 6.29
CA ALA A 232 -20.86 18.86 7.14
C ALA A 232 -22.23 18.41 7.68
N ASP A 233 -22.44 18.57 8.97
CA ASP A 233 -23.75 18.38 9.61
C ASP A 233 -24.57 19.68 9.46
N VAL A 234 -25.17 19.84 8.29
CA VAL A 234 -25.96 21.00 7.85
C VAL A 234 -27.25 20.54 7.18
N ARG A 235 -28.21 21.45 7.00
CA ARG A 235 -29.48 21.14 6.32
C ARG A 235 -29.37 21.07 4.80
N ALA A 236 -28.32 21.66 4.22
CA ALA A 236 -28.08 21.60 2.78
C ALA A 236 -27.74 20.16 2.38
N ASP A 237 -28.56 19.56 1.53
CA ASP A 237 -28.34 18.23 0.98
C ASP A 237 -28.51 18.29 -0.55
N PRO A 238 -27.41 18.27 -1.33
CA PRO A 238 -27.48 18.34 -2.77
C PRO A 238 -28.15 17.13 -3.40
N GLY A 239 -27.93 15.93 -2.84
CA GLY A 239 -28.47 14.64 -3.29
C GLY A 239 -28.04 14.23 -4.71
N PRO A 240 -27.81 12.94 -4.97
CA PRO A 240 -27.34 12.45 -6.28
C PRO A 240 -28.44 12.49 -7.35
N SER A 241 -29.72 12.45 -6.97
CA SER A 241 -30.84 12.34 -7.89
C SER A 241 -31.02 13.55 -8.84
N ARG A 242 -30.45 14.70 -8.49
CA ARG A 242 -30.56 15.92 -9.30
C ARG A 242 -29.70 15.89 -10.56
N LEU A 243 -28.65 15.08 -10.61
CA LEU A 243 -27.71 14.98 -11.72
C LEU A 243 -27.80 13.62 -12.45
N GLY A 244 -28.90 12.88 -12.28
CA GLY A 244 -29.07 11.56 -12.89
C GLY A 244 -28.23 10.47 -12.26
N GLY A 245 -27.51 10.76 -11.18
CA GLY A 245 -26.76 9.78 -10.39
C GLY A 245 -27.69 9.04 -9.42
N GLY A 246 -27.55 7.76 -9.30
CA GLY A 246 -28.34 6.93 -8.37
C GLY A 246 -27.65 5.59 -8.09
N GLY A 247 -26.51 5.38 -8.75
CA GLY A 247 -25.71 4.18 -8.57
C GLY A 247 -24.83 4.22 -7.32
N ALA A 248 -24.34 3.06 -6.93
CA ALA A 248 -23.31 2.94 -5.92
C ALA A 248 -21.96 3.43 -6.48
N LEU A 249 -21.15 4.05 -5.62
CA LEU A 249 -19.75 4.28 -5.90
C LEU A 249 -19.04 2.91 -5.90
N LEU A 250 -18.41 2.58 -7.02
CA LEU A 250 -17.64 1.32 -7.14
C LEU A 250 -16.17 1.57 -6.82
N GLN A 251 -15.64 0.77 -5.91
CA GLN A 251 -14.21 0.66 -5.62
C GLN A 251 -13.78 -0.76 -5.97
N GLN A 252 -12.85 -0.89 -6.88
CA GLN A 252 -12.31 -2.18 -7.27
C GLN A 252 -10.86 -2.30 -6.80
N ASP A 253 -10.55 -3.43 -6.20
CA ASP A 253 -9.19 -3.84 -5.88
C ASP A 253 -8.95 -5.20 -6.55
N GLU A 254 -7.85 -5.37 -7.27
CA GLU A 254 -7.71 -6.51 -8.18
C GLU A 254 -7.45 -7.82 -7.42
N LEU A 255 -6.57 -7.82 -6.42
CA LEU A 255 -6.20 -9.01 -5.64
C LEU A 255 -5.91 -8.65 -4.20
N ARG A 256 -6.56 -9.31 -3.23
CA ARG A 256 -6.28 -9.20 -1.80
C ARG A 256 -6.66 -10.46 -1.05
N GLU A 257 -5.87 -10.82 -0.04
CA GLU A 257 -6.29 -11.81 0.95
C GLU A 257 -7.26 -11.18 1.96
N GLY A 258 -8.27 -11.94 2.35
CA GLY A 258 -9.21 -11.61 3.40
C GLY A 258 -10.61 -11.29 2.91
N THR A 259 -11.56 -11.96 3.54
CA THR A 259 -13.02 -11.79 3.31
C THR A 259 -13.70 -11.06 4.47
N GLY A 260 -12.93 -10.61 5.46
CA GLY A 260 -13.45 -10.05 6.70
C GLY A 260 -14.11 -8.68 6.57
N SER A 261 -13.89 -7.79 7.53
CA SER A 261 -14.50 -6.45 7.57
C SER A 261 -13.81 -5.41 6.66
N GLU A 262 -12.64 -5.72 6.10
CA GLU A 262 -11.86 -4.77 5.30
C GLU A 262 -12.57 -4.24 4.04
N PRO A 263 -13.30 -5.05 3.22
CA PRO A 263 -14.05 -4.52 2.09
C PRO A 263 -15.08 -3.49 2.51
N THR A 264 -15.77 -3.73 3.62
CA THR A 264 -16.76 -2.78 4.16
C THR A 264 -16.09 -1.51 4.68
N ALA A 265 -14.93 -1.62 5.32
CA ALA A 265 -14.16 -0.46 5.77
C ALA A 265 -13.72 0.42 4.58
N LEU A 266 -13.22 -0.21 3.50
CA LEU A 266 -12.84 0.48 2.27
C LEU A 266 -14.04 1.18 1.60
N ALA A 267 -15.18 0.49 1.49
CA ALA A 267 -16.40 1.07 0.94
C ALA A 267 -16.87 2.27 1.78
N THR A 268 -16.83 2.14 3.12
CA THR A 268 -17.19 3.21 4.04
C THR A 268 -16.26 4.41 3.90
N ALA A 269 -14.94 4.19 3.90
CA ALA A 269 -13.94 5.24 3.73
C ALA A 269 -14.13 6.00 2.41
N ALA A 270 -14.38 5.27 1.31
CA ALA A 270 -14.63 5.87 0.01
C ALA A 270 -15.92 6.73 -0.01
N LEU A 271 -16.98 6.22 0.61
CA LEU A 271 -18.25 6.96 0.73
C LEU A 271 -18.08 8.22 1.59
N ASP A 272 -17.35 8.12 2.69
CA ASP A 272 -17.10 9.23 3.61
C ASP A 272 -16.36 10.39 2.92
N VAL A 273 -15.35 10.10 2.10
CA VAL A 273 -14.62 11.11 1.33
C VAL A 273 -15.55 11.81 0.32
N ARG A 274 -16.47 11.05 -0.32
CA ARG A 274 -17.45 11.62 -1.27
C ARG A 274 -18.47 12.49 -0.54
N ARG A 275 -19.02 12.05 0.57
CA ARG A 275 -19.95 12.83 1.40
C ARG A 275 -19.30 14.11 1.91
N GLN A 276 -18.02 14.05 2.30
CA GLN A 276 -17.27 15.24 2.70
C GLN A 276 -17.19 16.29 1.60
N GLY A 277 -17.18 15.88 0.33
CA GLY A 277 -17.16 16.78 -0.82
C GLY A 277 -18.50 17.43 -1.18
N GLU A 278 -19.64 16.98 -0.60
CA GLU A 278 -20.96 17.50 -0.97
C GLU A 278 -21.20 18.92 -0.46
N VAL A 279 -20.77 19.21 0.77
CA VAL A 279 -20.85 20.56 1.34
C VAL A 279 -19.51 20.89 1.97
N THR A 280 -18.77 21.77 1.33
CA THR A 280 -17.44 22.20 1.79
C THR A 280 -17.42 23.67 2.15
N ALA A 281 -16.55 24.04 3.08
CA ALA A 281 -16.37 25.42 3.50
C ALA A 281 -14.91 25.81 3.56
N VAL A 282 -14.64 27.06 3.17
CA VAL A 282 -13.40 27.78 3.53
C VAL A 282 -13.79 28.96 4.42
N LEU A 283 -13.27 28.96 5.61
CA LEU A 283 -13.65 29.91 6.65
C LEU A 283 -12.43 30.72 7.10
N VAL A 284 -12.55 32.04 7.21
CA VAL A 284 -11.55 32.90 7.85
C VAL A 284 -12.13 33.35 9.18
N VAL A 285 -11.48 32.92 10.26
CA VAL A 285 -11.96 33.13 11.63
C VAL A 285 -10.92 33.85 12.48
N GLU A 286 -11.38 34.37 13.60
CA GLU A 286 -10.48 34.85 14.66
C GLU A 286 -9.51 33.72 15.07
N GLY A 287 -8.24 34.07 15.31
CA GLY A 287 -7.21 33.11 15.61
C GLY A 287 -7.46 32.38 16.93
N ASP A 288 -7.53 31.04 16.86
CA ASP A 288 -7.67 30.17 18.02
C ASP A 288 -6.82 28.90 17.80
N PRO A 289 -5.79 28.61 18.64
CA PRO A 289 -4.91 27.46 18.46
C PRO A 289 -5.60 26.11 18.59
N VAL A 290 -6.85 26.05 19.08
CA VAL A 290 -7.65 24.82 19.16
C VAL A 290 -8.17 24.40 17.78
N LEU A 291 -8.29 25.32 16.83
CA LEU A 291 -8.81 25.09 15.48
C LEU A 291 -7.75 24.40 14.58
N GLN A 292 -7.54 23.12 14.77
CA GLN A 292 -6.53 22.30 14.07
C GLN A 292 -7.19 21.24 13.17
N ALA A 293 -6.45 20.74 12.18
CA ALA A 293 -6.90 19.62 11.35
C ALA A 293 -7.27 18.41 12.21
N GLY A 294 -8.37 17.73 11.88
CA GLY A 294 -8.94 16.63 12.65
C GLY A 294 -9.93 17.05 13.74
N ARG A 295 -10.10 18.35 14.00
CA ARG A 295 -11.12 18.92 14.89
C ARG A 295 -12.39 19.29 14.09
N ARG A 296 -13.38 19.88 14.79
CA ARG A 296 -14.64 20.35 14.21
C ARG A 296 -14.90 21.80 14.55
N VAL A 297 -15.62 22.48 13.67
CA VAL A 297 -16.07 23.88 13.88
C VAL A 297 -17.57 23.98 13.65
N ARG A 298 -18.30 24.65 14.55
CA ARG A 298 -19.70 24.99 14.43
C ARG A 298 -19.84 26.39 13.89
N VAL A 299 -20.54 26.53 12.78
CA VAL A 299 -20.75 27.79 12.07
C VAL A 299 -22.15 28.30 12.32
N GLU A 300 -22.27 29.56 12.75
CA GLU A 300 -23.53 30.26 13.01
C GLU A 300 -23.57 31.60 12.29
N GLY A 301 -24.78 32.14 12.06
CA GLY A 301 -25.01 33.47 11.45
C GLY A 301 -24.97 33.48 9.92
N LEU A 302 -24.95 32.30 9.28
CA LEU A 302 -25.11 32.14 7.82
C LEU A 302 -26.59 31.90 7.48
N ARG A 303 -26.89 31.54 6.22
CA ARG A 303 -28.22 31.02 5.86
C ARG A 303 -28.46 29.73 6.65
N THR A 304 -29.65 29.53 7.19
CA THR A 304 -30.02 28.40 8.06
C THR A 304 -29.70 27.03 7.45
N ALA A 305 -29.72 26.93 6.11
CA ALA A 305 -29.36 25.68 5.44
C ALA A 305 -27.86 25.37 5.50
N LEU A 306 -27.00 26.34 5.78
CA LEU A 306 -25.54 26.24 5.80
C LEU A 306 -24.97 26.37 7.22
N GLU A 307 -25.84 26.65 8.21
CA GLU A 307 -25.43 26.62 9.63
C GLU A 307 -25.30 25.17 10.11
N GLY A 308 -24.29 24.90 10.90
CA GLY A 308 -24.05 23.58 11.46
C GLY A 308 -22.58 23.30 11.73
N THR A 309 -22.22 22.03 11.80
CA THR A 309 -20.87 21.59 12.14
C THR A 309 -20.11 21.13 10.90
N TYR A 310 -18.93 21.67 10.72
CA TYR A 310 -18.00 21.32 9.64
C TYR A 310 -16.75 20.65 10.22
N PRO A 311 -16.24 19.57 9.63
CA PRO A 311 -14.92 19.05 10.01
C PRO A 311 -13.82 19.98 9.50
N ILE A 312 -12.73 20.06 10.23
CA ILE A 312 -11.52 20.79 9.83
C ILE A 312 -10.55 19.78 9.25
N THR A 313 -10.40 19.78 7.95
CA THR A 313 -9.45 18.91 7.24
C THR A 313 -8.09 19.59 7.07
N GLU A 314 -8.10 20.93 7.06
CA GLU A 314 -6.92 21.77 6.93
C GLU A 314 -7.11 23.06 7.73
N ALA A 315 -6.07 23.50 8.43
CA ALA A 315 -6.06 24.76 9.15
C ALA A 315 -4.73 25.50 8.90
N THR A 316 -4.84 26.80 8.60
CA THR A 316 -3.68 27.69 8.46
C THR A 316 -3.86 28.86 9.42
N HIS A 317 -3.01 28.89 10.45
CA HIS A 317 -2.91 29.99 11.39
C HIS A 317 -1.91 31.02 10.88
N GLU A 318 -2.28 32.26 10.87
CA GLU A 318 -1.41 33.36 10.48
C GLU A 318 -1.41 34.46 11.55
N ILE A 319 -0.22 34.69 12.10
CA ILE A 319 0.02 35.78 13.07
C ILE A 319 0.95 36.77 12.38
N THR A 320 0.49 38.01 12.29
CA THR A 320 1.22 39.13 11.68
C THR A 320 1.14 40.32 12.63
N VAL A 321 1.78 41.43 12.29
CA VAL A 321 1.67 42.70 13.00
C VAL A 321 0.24 43.27 13.02
N THR A 322 -0.65 42.77 12.14
CA THR A 322 -2.04 43.23 12.04
C THR A 322 -3.03 42.38 12.79
N GLY A 323 -2.64 41.23 13.32
CA GLY A 323 -3.54 40.36 14.09
C GLY A 323 -3.22 38.89 13.96
N TYR A 324 -4.10 38.06 14.53
CA TYR A 324 -4.08 36.60 14.44
C TYR A 324 -5.38 36.11 13.82
N GLU A 325 -5.26 35.46 12.67
CA GLU A 325 -6.39 34.86 11.93
C GLU A 325 -6.11 33.38 11.66
N THR A 326 -7.17 32.59 11.53
CA THR A 326 -7.10 31.17 11.15
C THR A 326 -7.98 30.94 9.93
N THR A 327 -7.40 30.41 8.86
CA THR A 327 -8.15 29.92 7.69
C THR A 327 -8.37 28.42 7.85
N LEU A 328 -9.63 28.00 7.79
CA LEU A 328 -10.05 26.60 7.92
C LEU A 328 -10.59 26.11 6.59
N SER A 329 -10.33 24.86 6.25
CA SER A 329 -10.94 24.17 5.13
C SER A 329 -11.60 22.87 5.58
N SER A 330 -12.79 22.59 5.07
CA SER A 330 -13.46 21.30 5.23
C SER A 330 -13.44 20.45 3.95
N ARG A 331 -12.65 20.82 2.94
CA ARG A 331 -12.52 20.07 1.70
C ARG A 331 -11.95 18.68 1.96
N PRO A 332 -12.37 17.64 1.21
CA PRO A 332 -11.78 16.31 1.36
C PRO A 332 -10.25 16.37 1.27
N PRO A 333 -9.52 15.57 2.06
CA PRO A 333 -8.09 15.45 1.88
C PRO A 333 -7.77 14.92 0.49
N SER A 334 -6.62 15.30 -0.05
CA SER A 334 -6.16 14.77 -1.34
C SER A 334 -6.08 13.25 -1.29
N PRO A 335 -6.54 12.55 -2.34
CA PRO A 335 -6.45 11.10 -2.36
C PRO A 335 -4.99 10.66 -2.21
N PRO A 336 -4.74 9.51 -1.56
CA PRO A 336 -3.41 8.94 -1.53
C PRO A 336 -2.90 8.75 -2.95
N ARG A 337 -1.57 8.79 -3.11
CA ARG A 337 -0.94 8.57 -4.43
C ARG A 337 -1.43 7.25 -5.01
N PRO A 338 -1.64 7.17 -6.35
CA PRO A 338 -2.01 5.92 -7.01
C PRO A 338 -1.06 4.80 -6.61
N ARG A 339 -1.59 3.60 -6.41
CA ARG A 339 -0.78 2.42 -6.13
C ARG A 339 0.34 2.26 -7.14
N ALA A 340 1.46 1.72 -6.70
CA ALA A 340 2.51 1.30 -7.58
C ALA A 340 1.94 0.28 -8.59
N ARG A 341 2.41 0.35 -9.85
CA ARG A 341 2.04 -0.62 -10.88
C ARG A 341 2.52 -2.00 -10.47
N ASP A 342 1.84 -3.04 -10.97
CA ASP A 342 2.30 -4.42 -10.84
C ASP A 342 3.76 -4.57 -11.22
N GLN A 343 4.46 -5.41 -10.51
CA GLN A 343 5.87 -5.64 -10.73
C GLN A 343 6.13 -7.13 -10.92
N VAL A 344 6.92 -7.43 -11.93
CA VAL A 344 7.50 -8.76 -12.10
C VAL A 344 8.93 -8.73 -11.57
N THR A 345 9.29 -9.73 -10.78
CA THR A 345 10.62 -9.86 -10.15
C THR A 345 11.08 -11.32 -10.15
N LEU A 346 12.33 -11.53 -9.81
CA LEU A 346 12.88 -12.86 -9.60
C LEU A 346 12.77 -13.24 -8.13
N GLY A 347 12.58 -14.52 -7.87
CA GLY A 347 12.55 -15.09 -6.53
C GLY A 347 13.25 -16.44 -6.45
N VAL A 348 13.54 -16.86 -5.23
CA VAL A 348 14.04 -18.20 -4.90
C VAL A 348 13.05 -18.82 -3.94
N VAL A 349 12.54 -20.00 -4.29
CA VAL A 349 11.61 -20.74 -3.43
C VAL A 349 12.29 -21.06 -2.10
N SER A 350 11.69 -20.67 -1.00
CA SER A 350 12.21 -20.85 0.35
C SER A 350 11.48 -21.91 1.16
N ASP A 351 10.20 -22.15 0.84
CA ASP A 351 9.33 -23.09 1.56
C ASP A 351 8.24 -23.60 0.61
N VAL A 352 7.94 -24.91 0.70
CA VAL A 352 6.94 -25.61 -0.11
C VAL A 352 5.91 -26.36 0.76
N ASP A 353 6.10 -26.35 2.09
CA ASP A 353 5.24 -27.04 3.04
C ASP A 353 4.01 -26.19 3.36
N ASP A 354 3.13 -26.02 2.36
CA ASP A 354 1.89 -25.25 2.47
C ASP A 354 0.96 -25.84 3.54
N PRO A 355 0.64 -25.12 4.62
CA PRO A 355 -0.18 -25.65 5.72
C PRO A 355 -1.62 -26.01 5.30
N ASP A 356 -2.10 -25.46 4.18
CA ASP A 356 -3.45 -25.75 3.68
C ASP A 356 -3.46 -26.76 2.53
N ASP A 357 -2.31 -27.34 2.17
CA ASP A 357 -2.13 -28.33 1.09
C ASP A 357 -2.72 -27.87 -0.26
N ARG A 358 -2.54 -26.55 -0.57
CA ARG A 358 -3.04 -25.93 -1.81
C ARG A 358 -1.98 -25.81 -2.91
N GLY A 359 -0.77 -26.34 -2.67
CA GLY A 359 0.36 -26.26 -3.60
C GLY A 359 0.94 -24.86 -3.78
N ARG A 360 0.81 -24.01 -2.75
CA ARG A 360 1.44 -22.69 -2.69
C ARG A 360 2.88 -22.81 -2.21
N VAL A 361 3.67 -21.81 -2.50
CA VAL A 361 5.07 -21.74 -2.08
C VAL A 361 5.39 -20.39 -1.46
N ARG A 362 6.40 -20.34 -0.58
CA ARG A 362 7.00 -19.08 -0.14
C ARG A 362 8.25 -18.79 -0.95
N VAL A 363 8.42 -17.52 -1.29
CA VAL A 363 9.50 -17.09 -2.16
C VAL A 363 10.30 -15.98 -1.49
N ARG A 364 11.60 -16.18 -1.34
CA ARG A 364 12.53 -15.13 -0.96
C ARG A 364 12.81 -14.26 -2.18
N LEU A 365 12.69 -12.95 -2.03
CA LEU A 365 12.80 -11.96 -3.09
C LEU A 365 14.17 -11.26 -3.00
N PRO A 366 15.18 -11.60 -3.83
CA PRO A 366 16.54 -11.04 -3.72
C PRO A 366 16.61 -9.53 -3.96
N ALA A 367 15.67 -8.96 -4.75
CA ALA A 367 15.57 -7.52 -4.97
C ALA A 367 15.05 -6.76 -3.73
N TYR A 368 14.55 -7.48 -2.72
CA TYR A 368 14.02 -6.97 -1.47
C TYR A 368 14.75 -7.68 -0.32
N PRO A 369 15.84 -7.11 0.19
CA PRO A 369 16.70 -7.79 1.17
C PRO A 369 15.89 -8.39 2.32
N ASP A 370 16.14 -9.67 2.58
CA ASP A 370 15.55 -10.46 3.68
C ASP A 370 14.01 -10.60 3.64
N LEU A 371 13.36 -10.24 2.54
CA LEU A 371 11.92 -10.34 2.41
C LEU A 371 11.51 -11.69 1.83
N VAL A 372 10.61 -12.37 2.54
CA VAL A 372 9.93 -13.59 2.09
C VAL A 372 8.46 -13.24 1.82
N SER A 373 7.91 -13.73 0.72
CA SER A 373 6.50 -13.53 0.37
C SER A 373 5.55 -14.23 1.35
N GLY A 374 4.26 -13.90 1.30
CA GLY A 374 3.19 -14.79 1.76
C GLY A 374 3.20 -16.11 0.98
N TRP A 375 2.25 -17.00 1.28
CA TRP A 375 2.02 -18.22 0.50
C TRP A 375 1.49 -17.87 -0.89
N ALA A 376 2.35 -17.97 -1.89
CA ALA A 376 2.10 -17.59 -3.27
C ALA A 376 1.53 -18.76 -4.08
N PRO A 377 0.38 -18.63 -4.73
CA PRO A 377 -0.10 -19.63 -5.67
C PRO A 377 0.85 -19.75 -6.87
N VAL A 378 0.93 -20.95 -7.44
CA VAL A 378 1.76 -21.24 -8.61
C VAL A 378 0.90 -21.37 -9.83
N LEU A 379 1.23 -20.61 -10.89
CA LEU A 379 0.58 -20.73 -12.19
C LEU A 379 1.04 -22.02 -12.88
N LEU A 380 0.11 -22.95 -13.07
CA LEU A 380 0.37 -24.24 -13.72
C LEU A 380 -0.50 -24.42 -14.96
N PRO A 381 0.00 -25.12 -15.99
CA PRO A 381 -0.78 -25.37 -17.21
C PRO A 381 -2.06 -26.16 -16.93
N ALA A 382 -3.19 -25.66 -17.43
CA ALA A 382 -4.50 -26.29 -17.34
C ALA A 382 -4.98 -26.60 -15.91
N ALA A 383 -4.47 -25.90 -14.90
CA ALA A 383 -4.92 -26.04 -13.51
C ALA A 383 -6.44 -25.81 -13.41
N GLY A 384 -7.14 -26.69 -12.70
CA GLY A 384 -8.60 -26.65 -12.48
C GLY A 384 -9.03 -27.85 -11.65
N ALA A 385 -10.32 -27.93 -11.32
CA ALA A 385 -10.85 -29.03 -10.51
C ALA A 385 -10.55 -30.39 -11.17
N ASP A 386 -9.85 -31.26 -10.45
CA ASP A 386 -9.46 -32.63 -10.85
C ASP A 386 -8.68 -32.73 -12.18
N LYS A 387 -8.00 -31.66 -12.60
CA LYS A 387 -7.21 -31.64 -13.84
C LYS A 387 -6.05 -30.66 -13.79
N GLY A 388 -5.04 -30.89 -14.65
CA GLY A 388 -3.91 -29.99 -14.84
C GLY A 388 -2.58 -30.75 -14.95
N VAL A 389 -1.53 -30.02 -15.24
CA VAL A 389 -0.15 -30.49 -15.12
C VAL A 389 0.39 -29.98 -13.80
N VAL A 390 0.60 -30.87 -12.85
CA VAL A 390 1.14 -30.54 -11.53
C VAL A 390 2.65 -30.72 -11.56
N ALA A 391 3.38 -29.60 -11.62
CA ALA A 391 4.84 -29.54 -11.53
C ALA A 391 5.20 -28.33 -10.66
N LEU A 392 5.10 -28.51 -9.35
CA LEU A 392 5.40 -27.47 -8.37
C LEU A 392 6.91 -27.26 -8.29
N PRO A 393 7.37 -26.03 -8.11
CA PRO A 393 8.77 -25.74 -7.85
C PRO A 393 9.20 -26.29 -6.49
N GLU A 394 10.48 -26.61 -6.36
CA GLU A 394 11.09 -27.12 -5.13
C GLU A 394 11.89 -26.01 -4.42
N THR A 395 12.17 -26.22 -3.14
CA THR A 395 13.02 -25.31 -2.37
C THR A 395 14.38 -25.13 -3.04
N GLY A 396 14.78 -23.88 -3.27
CA GLY A 396 15.99 -23.49 -4.00
C GLY A 396 15.77 -23.18 -5.48
N ASP A 397 14.61 -23.50 -6.05
CA ASP A 397 14.32 -23.17 -7.44
C ASP A 397 14.19 -21.66 -7.67
N HIS A 398 14.72 -21.19 -8.80
CA HIS A 398 14.53 -19.83 -9.25
C HIS A 398 13.19 -19.70 -9.97
N VAL A 399 12.42 -18.68 -9.60
CA VAL A 399 11.07 -18.47 -10.13
C VAL A 399 10.87 -17.01 -10.56
N LEU A 400 10.00 -16.83 -11.56
CA LEU A 400 9.47 -15.52 -11.92
C LEU A 400 8.21 -15.27 -11.10
N VAL A 401 8.16 -14.09 -10.44
CA VAL A 401 7.10 -13.72 -9.50
C VAL A 401 6.42 -12.44 -9.96
N LEU A 402 5.10 -12.46 -10.05
CA LEU A 402 4.27 -11.27 -10.19
C LEU A 402 3.92 -10.76 -8.78
N LEU A 403 4.10 -9.46 -8.57
CA LEU A 403 3.69 -8.73 -7.36
C LEU A 403 2.61 -7.73 -7.74
N PRO A 404 1.32 -8.06 -7.62
CA PRO A 404 0.23 -7.13 -7.84
C PRO A 404 0.35 -5.91 -6.91
N GLY A 405 0.27 -4.70 -7.47
CA GLY A 405 0.45 -3.46 -6.71
C GLY A 405 1.79 -3.35 -5.97
N ARG A 406 2.82 -4.14 -6.34
CA ARG A 406 4.11 -4.29 -5.64
C ARG A 406 4.00 -4.87 -4.23
N ASP A 407 2.94 -5.60 -3.96
CA ASP A 407 2.70 -6.16 -2.64
C ASP A 407 3.14 -7.64 -2.58
N PRO A 408 4.17 -7.99 -1.78
CA PRO A 408 4.61 -9.37 -1.61
C PRO A 408 3.60 -10.28 -0.91
N ALA A 409 2.59 -9.73 -0.20
CA ALA A 409 1.50 -10.51 0.36
C ALA A 409 0.71 -11.26 -0.71
N HIS A 410 0.59 -10.65 -1.90
CA HIS A 410 -0.23 -11.15 -3.00
C HIS A 410 0.61 -11.69 -4.15
N ALA A 411 1.82 -12.17 -3.85
CA ALA A 411 2.73 -12.74 -4.84
C ALA A 411 2.10 -13.92 -5.59
N ILE A 412 2.35 -14.01 -6.89
CA ILE A 412 1.96 -15.14 -7.74
C ILE A 412 3.21 -15.64 -8.46
N VAL A 413 3.52 -16.93 -8.34
CA VAL A 413 4.61 -17.57 -9.08
C VAL A 413 4.14 -17.88 -10.48
N LEU A 414 4.80 -17.29 -11.49
CA LEU A 414 4.47 -17.48 -12.90
C LEU A 414 5.16 -18.68 -13.54
N GLY A 415 6.21 -19.22 -12.91
CA GLY A 415 6.94 -20.40 -13.37
C GLY A 415 8.39 -20.41 -12.93
N GLY A 416 9.05 -21.55 -13.16
CA GLY A 416 10.46 -21.76 -12.92
C GLY A 416 11.35 -21.11 -13.98
N LEU A 417 12.56 -20.74 -13.59
CA LEU A 417 13.59 -20.20 -14.48
C LEU A 417 14.86 -21.03 -14.37
N TYR A 418 15.43 -21.38 -15.51
CA TYR A 418 16.77 -21.93 -15.56
C TYR A 418 17.81 -20.81 -15.36
N GLY A 419 18.89 -21.14 -14.66
CA GLY A 419 19.99 -20.22 -14.39
C GLY A 419 21.36 -20.87 -14.53
N PRO A 420 22.44 -20.13 -14.26
CA PRO A 420 23.79 -20.68 -14.34
C PRO A 420 24.02 -21.91 -13.44
N ASP A 421 23.42 -21.91 -12.27
CA ASP A 421 23.56 -22.98 -11.27
C ASP A 421 22.54 -24.12 -11.45
N SER A 422 21.50 -23.89 -12.25
CA SER A 422 20.49 -24.88 -12.61
C SER A 422 20.13 -24.74 -14.10
N PRO A 423 21.05 -25.14 -15.00
CA PRO A 423 20.79 -25.08 -16.45
C PRO A 423 19.74 -26.10 -16.85
N PRO A 424 19.05 -25.90 -17.99
CA PRO A 424 18.18 -26.94 -18.52
C PRO A 424 18.95 -28.24 -18.73
N PRO A 425 18.30 -29.41 -18.54
CA PRO A 425 18.94 -30.70 -18.78
C PRO A 425 19.59 -30.74 -20.18
N PRO A 426 20.81 -31.30 -20.30
CA PRO A 426 21.45 -31.41 -21.61
C PRO A 426 20.66 -32.33 -22.51
N ASP A 427 20.61 -32.02 -23.83
CA ASP A 427 19.96 -32.86 -24.90
C ASP A 427 20.59 -34.27 -25.05
N THR A 428 21.64 -34.57 -24.26
CA THR A 428 22.38 -35.83 -24.34
C THR A 428 21.68 -37.03 -23.68
N ASP A 429 20.53 -36.81 -23.05
CA ASP A 429 19.70 -37.88 -22.48
C ASP A 429 18.83 -38.63 -23.53
N ARG A 430 19.21 -38.58 -24.78
CA ARG A 430 18.64 -39.38 -25.87
C ARG A 430 18.88 -40.85 -25.56
N PRO A 431 17.88 -41.73 -25.70
CA PRO A 431 18.12 -43.15 -25.46
C PRO A 431 19.27 -43.62 -26.38
N ALA A 432 20.28 -44.23 -25.79
CA ALA A 432 21.53 -44.62 -26.46
C ALA A 432 21.32 -45.55 -27.67
N ASN A 433 20.13 -46.11 -27.81
CA ASN A 433 19.77 -47.01 -28.90
C ASN A 433 19.13 -46.36 -30.15
N SER A 434 18.83 -45.07 -30.12
CA SER A 434 18.28 -44.38 -31.31
C SER A 434 19.35 -44.06 -32.37
N ALA A 435 20.62 -44.31 -32.07
CA ALA A 435 21.74 -43.96 -32.95
C ALA A 435 22.10 -45.06 -34.01
N GLN A 436 21.45 -46.23 -33.98
CA GLN A 436 21.94 -47.36 -34.79
C GLN A 436 21.13 -47.73 -36.04
N THR A 437 20.04 -47.11 -36.41
CA THR A 437 19.22 -47.55 -37.53
C THR A 437 18.77 -46.50 -38.54
N ALA A 438 19.23 -45.26 -38.45
CA ALA A 438 18.99 -44.30 -39.52
C ALA A 438 20.33 -43.83 -40.12
N PRO A 439 20.52 -43.86 -41.45
CA PRO A 439 21.68 -43.20 -42.06
C PRO A 439 21.65 -41.71 -41.72
N PRO A 440 22.82 -41.08 -41.48
CA PRO A 440 22.86 -39.65 -41.16
C PRO A 440 22.33 -38.87 -42.35
N VAL A 441 21.15 -38.29 -42.19
CA VAL A 441 20.71 -37.23 -43.10
C VAL A 441 21.62 -36.04 -42.80
N ALA A 442 22.39 -35.65 -43.82
CA ALA A 442 23.26 -34.48 -43.75
C ALA A 442 22.42 -33.23 -43.53
N GLY A 443 22.42 -32.73 -42.30
CA GLY A 443 21.70 -31.51 -41.95
C GLY A 443 21.96 -31.20 -40.50
N GLY A 444 22.69 -30.18 -40.22
CA GLY A 444 22.99 -29.43 -39.02
C GLY A 444 22.69 -29.99 -37.61
N PRO A 445 23.20 -29.38 -36.56
CA PRO A 445 22.89 -29.81 -35.18
C PRO A 445 21.38 -29.73 -34.93
N PRO A 446 20.79 -30.64 -34.11
CA PRO A 446 19.36 -30.66 -33.84
C PRO A 446 18.91 -29.27 -33.40
N ARG A 447 17.88 -28.74 -34.05
CA ARG A 447 17.31 -27.44 -33.69
C ARG A 447 16.68 -27.57 -32.29
N ARG A 448 17.17 -26.78 -31.33
CA ARG A 448 16.50 -26.62 -30.03
C ARG A 448 15.03 -26.26 -30.29
N GLY A 449 14.09 -27.06 -29.78
CA GLY A 449 12.65 -26.83 -29.90
C GLY A 449 11.85 -27.96 -30.53
N GLU A 450 12.49 -29.00 -31.08
CA GLU A 450 11.81 -30.17 -31.65
C GLU A 450 11.56 -31.29 -30.63
N THR A 451 12.10 -31.16 -29.41
CA THR A 451 11.94 -32.13 -28.32
C THR A 451 11.25 -31.48 -27.13
N THR A 452 10.18 -32.11 -26.63
CA THR A 452 9.56 -31.76 -25.36
C THR A 452 9.97 -32.78 -24.30
N LEU A 453 10.47 -32.29 -23.15
CA LEU A 453 10.97 -33.12 -22.05
C LEU A 453 10.21 -32.73 -20.77
N VAL A 454 9.63 -33.75 -20.10
CA VAL A 454 9.22 -33.65 -18.69
C VAL A 454 10.15 -34.55 -17.90
N ARG A 455 10.82 -34.02 -16.88
CA ARG A 455 11.78 -34.75 -16.07
C ARG A 455 11.61 -34.41 -14.59
N THR A 456 11.66 -35.42 -13.74
CA THR A 456 11.74 -35.26 -12.28
C THR A 456 13.20 -35.26 -11.84
N ARG A 457 13.47 -34.74 -10.62
CA ARG A 457 14.82 -34.74 -10.03
C ARG A 457 15.40 -36.16 -9.92
N ASP A 458 14.55 -37.16 -9.64
CA ASP A 458 14.94 -38.57 -9.49
C ASP A 458 15.14 -39.31 -10.84
N GLY A 459 15.07 -38.60 -11.95
CA GLY A 459 15.41 -39.13 -13.26
C GLY A 459 14.27 -39.78 -14.06
N GLN A 460 13.03 -39.79 -13.51
CA GLN A 460 11.88 -40.18 -14.35
C GLN A 460 11.69 -39.13 -15.44
N ARG A 461 11.37 -39.60 -16.65
CA ARG A 461 11.22 -38.69 -17.79
C ARG A 461 10.20 -39.16 -18.81
N VAL A 462 9.58 -38.19 -19.46
CA VAL A 462 8.75 -38.34 -20.67
C VAL A 462 9.38 -37.49 -21.76
N VAL A 463 9.75 -38.11 -22.88
CA VAL A 463 10.36 -37.40 -24.03
C VAL A 463 9.48 -37.56 -25.24
N LEU A 464 9.11 -36.43 -25.84
CA LEU A 464 8.49 -36.40 -27.18
C LEU A 464 9.53 -35.84 -28.15
N ASP A 465 10.08 -36.73 -29.00
CA ASP A 465 11.07 -36.36 -30.00
C ASP A 465 10.36 -36.21 -31.36
N GLY A 466 10.07 -34.97 -31.73
CA GLY A 466 9.40 -34.65 -32.98
C GLY A 466 10.25 -34.92 -34.21
N THR A 467 11.60 -34.89 -34.09
CA THR A 467 12.52 -35.15 -35.20
C THR A 467 12.50 -36.61 -35.60
N ASN A 468 12.51 -37.54 -34.63
CA ASN A 468 12.56 -38.96 -34.86
C ASN A 468 11.19 -39.66 -34.73
N HIS A 469 10.15 -38.90 -34.41
CA HIS A 469 8.81 -39.41 -34.15
C HIS A 469 8.79 -40.47 -33.03
N ILE A 470 9.54 -40.26 -31.96
CA ILE A 470 9.64 -41.17 -30.82
C ILE A 470 8.96 -40.55 -29.59
N LEU A 471 8.16 -41.34 -28.89
CA LEU A 471 7.71 -41.07 -27.53
C LEU A 471 8.39 -42.09 -26.61
N SER A 472 9.10 -41.61 -25.59
CA SER A 472 9.74 -42.46 -24.59
C SER A 472 9.33 -42.11 -23.18
N LEU A 473 9.14 -43.13 -22.33
CA LEU A 473 8.92 -43.06 -20.90
C LEU A 473 10.06 -43.83 -20.23
N THR A 474 10.68 -43.24 -19.21
CA THR A 474 11.80 -43.88 -18.48
C THR A 474 11.63 -43.63 -17.00
N ASP A 475 11.87 -44.64 -16.17
CA ASP A 475 11.70 -44.59 -14.69
C ASP A 475 12.93 -44.07 -13.92
N GLY A 476 14.05 -43.84 -14.55
CA GLY A 476 15.31 -43.47 -13.90
C GLY A 476 16.13 -44.66 -13.36
N HIS A 477 15.58 -45.89 -13.38
CA HIS A 477 16.25 -47.12 -12.91
C HIS A 477 16.56 -48.09 -14.07
N GLY A 478 16.24 -47.71 -15.31
CA GLY A 478 16.54 -48.48 -16.48
C GLY A 478 15.33 -49.14 -17.17
N SER A 479 14.15 -49.04 -16.56
CA SER A 479 12.93 -49.48 -17.26
C SER A 479 12.44 -48.38 -18.19
N SER A 480 11.96 -48.78 -19.36
CA SER A 480 11.50 -47.85 -20.40
C SER A 480 10.40 -48.41 -21.29
N VAL A 481 9.58 -47.48 -21.79
CA VAL A 481 8.63 -47.73 -22.90
C VAL A 481 8.96 -46.75 -24.00
N GLU A 482 9.24 -47.27 -25.20
CA GLU A 482 9.54 -46.47 -26.40
C GLU A 482 8.56 -46.78 -27.50
N LEU A 483 7.87 -45.78 -28.02
CA LEU A 483 7.01 -45.85 -29.19
C LEU A 483 7.73 -45.15 -30.34
N GLY A 484 8.25 -45.92 -31.27
CA GLY A 484 8.90 -45.41 -32.49
C GLY A 484 8.13 -45.79 -33.74
N PRO A 485 8.51 -45.20 -34.90
CA PRO A 485 7.80 -45.46 -36.18
C PRO A 485 7.93 -46.88 -36.70
N GLN A 486 8.92 -47.63 -36.24
CA GLN A 486 9.19 -49.00 -36.68
C GLN A 486 9.06 -50.04 -35.58
N LEU A 487 9.10 -49.65 -34.31
CA LEU A 487 9.15 -50.57 -33.18
C LEU A 487 8.52 -49.93 -31.94
N LEU A 488 7.67 -50.71 -31.26
CA LEU A 488 7.30 -50.47 -29.87
C LEU A 488 8.19 -51.37 -29.00
N ARG A 489 8.92 -50.80 -28.06
CA ARG A 489 9.79 -51.53 -27.13
C ARG A 489 9.38 -51.27 -25.68
N ILE A 490 9.29 -52.34 -24.92
CA ILE A 490 9.16 -52.28 -23.44
C ILE A 490 10.39 -52.97 -22.88
N THR A 491 11.16 -52.25 -22.04
CA THR A 491 12.34 -52.78 -21.37
C THR A 491 12.11 -52.65 -19.87
N ALA A 492 12.18 -53.76 -19.16
CA ALA A 492 12.09 -53.78 -17.71
C ALA A 492 13.47 -54.09 -17.13
N ALA A 493 13.95 -53.26 -16.18
CA ALA A 493 15.14 -53.51 -15.40
C ALA A 493 14.87 -54.42 -14.19
N THR A 494 13.59 -54.69 -13.91
CA THR A 494 13.06 -55.57 -12.88
C THR A 494 12.10 -56.60 -13.50
N ASP A 495 11.43 -57.40 -12.67
CA ASP A 495 10.43 -58.34 -13.16
C ASP A 495 9.32 -57.57 -13.92
N LEU A 496 8.90 -58.12 -15.06
CA LEU A 496 7.77 -57.60 -15.85
C LEU A 496 6.54 -58.44 -15.61
N LEU A 497 5.48 -57.86 -15.03
CA LEU A 497 4.20 -58.46 -14.82
C LEU A 497 3.15 -57.86 -15.75
N ILE A 498 2.49 -58.71 -16.57
CA ILE A 498 1.38 -58.29 -17.44
C ILE A 498 0.13 -59.04 -17.04
N GLU A 499 -0.82 -58.34 -16.42
CA GLU A 499 -2.04 -58.94 -15.89
C GLU A 499 -3.31 -58.31 -16.46
N ALA A 500 -4.35 -59.10 -16.62
CA ALA A 500 -5.69 -58.66 -16.94
C ALA A 500 -6.73 -59.36 -16.03
N PRO A 501 -6.77 -59.06 -14.72
CA PRO A 501 -7.64 -59.72 -13.75
C PRO A 501 -9.11 -59.63 -14.16
N GLY A 502 -9.80 -60.78 -14.29
CA GLY A 502 -11.20 -60.84 -14.69
C GLY A 502 -11.50 -60.42 -16.13
N ARG A 503 -10.47 -60.22 -16.97
CA ARG A 503 -10.56 -59.81 -18.36
C ARG A 503 -9.73 -60.74 -19.26
N ALA A 504 -10.01 -60.76 -20.59
CA ALA A 504 -9.23 -61.53 -21.52
C ALA A 504 -8.00 -60.74 -22.01
N MET A 505 -6.83 -61.35 -21.98
CA MET A 505 -5.63 -60.86 -22.66
C MET A 505 -5.54 -61.56 -24.02
N ARG A 506 -5.44 -60.79 -25.11
CA ARG A 506 -5.30 -61.33 -26.48
C ARG A 506 -4.07 -60.75 -27.15
N VAL A 507 -3.16 -61.61 -27.56
CA VAL A 507 -1.97 -61.26 -28.36
C VAL A 507 -2.25 -61.74 -29.80
N ARG A 508 -2.12 -60.80 -30.79
CA ARG A 508 -2.24 -61.14 -32.22
C ARG A 508 -0.97 -60.62 -32.93
N ALA A 509 -0.22 -61.49 -33.47
CA ALA A 509 0.97 -61.18 -34.25
C ALA A 509 1.15 -62.20 -35.36
N ARG A 510 2.03 -61.92 -36.33
CA ARG A 510 2.43 -62.91 -37.33
C ARG A 510 3.22 -64.06 -36.70
N THR A 511 4.11 -63.71 -35.75
CA THR A 511 4.88 -64.66 -34.95
C THR A 511 4.88 -64.16 -33.52
N VAL A 512 4.94 -65.04 -32.50
CA VAL A 512 5.15 -64.81 -31.12
C VAL A 512 6.27 -65.68 -30.63
N ASP A 513 7.41 -65.12 -30.34
CA ASP A 513 8.61 -65.83 -29.91
C ASP A 513 8.87 -65.51 -28.42
N PHE A 514 9.28 -66.50 -27.66
CA PHE A 514 9.71 -66.38 -26.27
C PHE A 514 11.16 -66.93 -26.21
N GLU A 515 12.10 -66.05 -25.88
CA GLU A 515 13.51 -66.41 -25.74
C GLU A 515 13.92 -66.23 -24.31
N GLU A 516 14.70 -67.20 -23.78
CA GLU A 516 15.36 -67.07 -22.48
C GLU A 516 16.64 -66.24 -22.68
N ALA A 517 16.72 -65.07 -21.97
CA ALA A 517 17.92 -64.25 -21.99
C ALA A 517 18.97 -64.94 -21.10
N THR A 518 20.08 -65.36 -21.66
CA THR A 518 21.25 -65.91 -20.96
C THR A 518 22.11 -64.79 -20.33
#